data_310693b3a17706630a3e0e14dc649e92
#
_entry.id   310693b3a17706630a3e0e14dc649e92
#
_cell.length_a   1.000
_cell.length_b   1.000
_cell.length_c   1.000
_cell.angle_alpha   90.00
_cell.angle_beta   90.00
_cell.angle_gamma   90.00
#
_symmetry.space_group_name_H-M   'P 1'
#
loop_
_entity.id
_entity.type
_entity.pdbx_description
1 polymer ?
#
loop_
_entity_poly.entity_id
_entity_poly.type
_entity_poly.pdbx_seq_one_letter_code
_entity_poly.pdbx_strand_id
1 'polypeptide(L)'
;MRDILLTLILAGLLPVSLRRPFIGALVFAVISLANPHRLTWGFAYDQPWAQMYALATLAGILFTRERIVGDSIRRYLPVLVYLAWMGVTTAYAFDHPSAMFRWQQIIKVHLMCLVTLMLLSDWKRVKQLVWVAVCSIGFYGLKGGIFTITTGGEFRVWGPQSSAIEDNN
;
A
#
# COMPACT_ATOMS: atom_id res chain seq x y z
N MET A 1 17.80 -7.68 15.39
CA MET A 1 18.16 -6.28 15.15
C MET A 1 17.29 -5.62 14.07
N ARG A 2 17.12 -6.22 12.88
CA ARG A 2 16.27 -5.64 11.81
C ARG A 2 14.83 -5.40 12.24
N ASP A 3 14.21 -6.35 12.98
CA ASP A 3 12.84 -6.20 13.49
C ASP A 3 12.66 -5.00 14.40
N ILE A 4 13.57 -4.82 15.35
CA ILE A 4 13.51 -3.73 16.33
C ILE A 4 13.66 -2.38 15.60
N LEU A 5 14.63 -2.27 14.71
CA LEU A 5 14.86 -1.05 13.93
C LEU A 5 13.63 -0.68 13.08
N LEU A 6 13.09 -1.65 12.34
CA LEU A 6 11.92 -1.44 11.49
C LEU A 6 10.69 -1.07 12.34
N THR A 7 10.46 -1.77 13.45
CA THR A 7 9.35 -1.48 14.37
C THR A 7 9.47 -0.07 14.94
N LEU A 8 10.66 0.35 15.36
CA LEU A 8 10.90 1.70 15.88
C LEU A 8 10.64 2.77 14.82
N ILE A 9 11.10 2.56 13.58
CA ILE A 9 10.86 3.48 12.47
C ILE A 9 9.36 3.58 12.18
N LEU A 10 8.68 2.44 12.00
CA LEU A 10 7.26 2.43 11.70
C LEU A 10 6.42 2.98 12.87
N ALA A 11 6.70 2.58 14.10
CA ALA A 11 5.98 3.11 15.26
C ALA A 11 6.22 4.62 15.45
N GLY A 12 7.45 5.09 15.22
CA GLY A 12 7.79 6.52 15.31
C GLY A 12 7.14 7.39 14.23
N LEU A 13 6.84 6.82 13.04
CA LEU A 13 6.16 7.53 11.97
C LEU A 13 4.63 7.55 12.13
N LEU A 14 4.03 6.70 12.97
CA LEU A 14 2.58 6.69 13.23
C LEU A 14 2.04 8.03 13.72
N PRO A 15 2.61 8.67 14.78
CA PRO A 15 2.13 9.97 15.22
C PRO A 15 2.33 11.08 14.18
N VAL A 16 3.34 10.96 13.32
CA VAL A 16 3.52 11.87 12.19
C VAL A 16 2.39 11.70 11.17
N SER A 17 1.97 10.48 10.92
CA SER A 17 0.85 10.16 10.01
C SER A 17 -0.48 10.72 10.50
N LEU A 18 -0.72 10.75 11.82
CA LEU A 18 -1.88 11.39 12.44
C LEU A 18 -1.88 12.91 12.24
N ARG A 19 -0.71 13.54 12.31
CA ARG A 19 -0.58 15.01 12.16
C ARG A 19 -0.50 15.45 10.70
N ARG A 20 0.00 14.60 9.82
CA ARG A 20 0.18 14.85 8.39
C ARG A 20 -0.32 13.65 7.59
N PRO A 21 -1.63 13.55 7.32
CA PRO A 21 -2.24 12.42 6.61
C PRO A 21 -1.58 12.05 5.29
N PHE A 22 -1.08 13.03 4.55
CA PHE A 22 -0.35 12.75 3.30
C PHE A 22 0.92 11.92 3.53
N ILE A 23 1.66 12.15 4.62
CA ILE A 23 2.82 11.30 4.97
C ILE A 23 2.34 9.89 5.31
N GLY A 24 1.22 9.76 6.02
CA GLY A 24 0.60 8.47 6.30
C GLY A 24 0.26 7.69 5.03
N ALA A 25 -0.30 8.36 4.02
CA ALA A 25 -0.60 7.76 2.72
C ALA A 25 0.68 7.31 1.98
N LEU A 26 1.77 8.08 2.04
CA LEU A 26 3.06 7.69 1.47
C LEU A 26 3.66 6.47 2.18
N VAL A 27 3.63 6.44 3.50
CA VAL A 27 4.14 5.27 4.27
C VAL A 27 3.26 4.05 4.02
N PHE A 28 1.94 4.22 3.93
CA PHE A 28 1.03 3.15 3.52
C PHE A 28 1.41 2.60 2.13
N ALA A 29 1.71 3.48 1.16
CA ALA A 29 2.15 3.06 -0.17
C ALA A 29 3.48 2.27 -0.12
N VAL A 30 4.47 2.72 0.67
CA VAL A 30 5.72 1.97 0.90
C VAL A 30 5.43 0.59 1.48
N ILE A 31 4.59 0.50 2.52
CA ILE A 31 4.26 -0.77 3.18
C ILE A 31 3.55 -1.71 2.21
N SER A 32 2.63 -1.19 1.39
CA SER A 32 1.85 -1.99 0.44
C SER A 32 2.66 -2.45 -0.78
N LEU A 33 3.60 -1.63 -1.26
CA LEU A 33 4.40 -1.95 -2.45
C LEU A 33 5.69 -2.69 -2.11
N ALA A 34 6.40 -2.24 -1.09
CA ALA A 34 7.69 -2.82 -0.71
C ALA A 34 7.58 -3.90 0.38
N ASN A 35 6.47 -3.98 1.12
CA ASN A 35 6.28 -4.94 2.20
C ASN A 35 7.52 -5.10 3.11
N PRO A 36 8.14 -4.04 3.63
CA PRO A 36 9.43 -4.11 4.31
C PRO A 36 9.38 -5.01 5.56
N HIS A 37 8.22 -5.14 6.21
CA HIS A 37 8.01 -6.01 7.36
C HIS A 37 8.09 -7.50 6.99
N ARG A 38 7.76 -7.88 5.75
CA ARG A 38 7.90 -9.25 5.26
C ARG A 38 9.36 -9.66 5.00
N LEU A 39 10.29 -8.72 5.05
CA LEU A 39 11.74 -8.99 4.99
C LEU A 39 12.36 -9.24 6.37
N THR A 40 11.57 -9.20 7.43
CA THR A 40 11.96 -9.53 8.81
C THR A 40 11.52 -10.95 9.18
N TRP A 41 12.05 -11.50 10.26
CA TRP A 41 11.81 -12.89 10.67
C TRP A 41 11.18 -13.00 12.06
N GLY A 42 10.87 -11.89 12.70
CA GLY A 42 10.38 -11.83 14.06
C GLY A 42 9.04 -11.13 14.20
N PHE A 43 8.83 -10.48 15.32
CA PHE A 43 7.58 -9.83 15.72
C PHE A 43 7.00 -8.87 14.66
N ALA A 44 7.85 -8.14 13.94
CA ALA A 44 7.40 -7.16 12.94
C ALA A 44 6.71 -7.80 11.71
N TYR A 45 6.97 -9.10 11.46
CA TYR A 45 6.47 -9.83 10.29
C TYR A 45 4.94 -9.92 10.25
N ASP A 46 4.30 -10.27 11.38
CA ASP A 46 2.86 -10.52 11.45
C ASP A 46 2.03 -9.29 11.84
N GLN A 47 2.68 -8.15 12.07
CA GLN A 47 1.97 -6.95 12.46
C GLN A 47 1.18 -6.34 11.29
N PRO A 48 -0.07 -5.90 11.52
CA PRO A 48 -0.92 -5.30 10.49
C PRO A 48 -0.56 -3.83 10.20
N TRP A 49 0.72 -3.57 9.86
CA TRP A 49 1.25 -2.22 9.66
C TRP A 49 0.42 -1.40 8.65
N ALA A 50 0.02 -2.03 7.54
CA ALA A 50 -0.78 -1.34 6.54
C ALA A 50 -2.13 -0.87 7.12
N GLN A 51 -2.78 -1.69 7.96
CA GLN A 51 -4.05 -1.31 8.60
C GLN A 51 -3.84 -0.19 9.64
N MET A 52 -2.77 -0.25 10.41
CA MET A 52 -2.44 0.79 11.40
C MET A 52 -2.22 2.14 10.69
N TYR A 53 -1.49 2.17 9.58
CA TYR A 53 -1.27 3.38 8.80
C TYR A 53 -2.52 3.86 8.08
N ALA A 54 -3.36 2.96 7.59
CA ALA A 54 -4.66 3.31 7.02
C ALA A 54 -5.54 4.02 8.05
N LEU A 55 -5.66 3.44 9.25
CA LEU A 55 -6.44 4.02 10.35
C LEU A 55 -5.84 5.36 10.83
N ALA A 56 -4.52 5.44 10.99
CA ALA A 56 -3.84 6.68 11.37
C ALA A 56 -4.04 7.79 10.33
N THR A 57 -3.98 7.46 9.04
CA THR A 57 -4.22 8.42 7.95
C THR A 57 -5.67 8.91 7.94
N LEU A 58 -6.64 7.99 8.07
CA LEU A 58 -8.06 8.34 8.15
C LEU A 58 -8.37 9.21 9.38
N ALA A 59 -7.88 8.81 10.54
CA ALA A 59 -8.01 9.60 11.77
C ALA A 59 -7.35 10.97 11.60
N GLY A 60 -6.15 11.01 11.02
CA GLY A 60 -5.45 12.27 10.75
C GLY A 60 -6.28 13.22 9.87
N ILE A 61 -6.97 12.74 8.84
CA ILE A 61 -7.85 13.56 8.00
C ILE A 61 -8.99 14.17 8.82
N LEU A 62 -9.55 13.43 9.79
CA LEU A 62 -10.64 13.91 10.63
C LEU A 62 -10.18 14.97 11.64
N PHE A 63 -8.96 14.85 12.17
CA PHE A 63 -8.42 15.73 13.22
C PHE A 63 -7.58 16.88 12.68
N THR A 64 -7.11 16.80 11.45
CA THR A 64 -6.30 17.86 10.84
C THR A 64 -7.09 18.56 9.73
N ARG A 65 -6.77 19.84 9.51
CA ARG A 65 -7.32 20.61 8.39
C ARG A 65 -6.42 20.47 7.15
N GLU A 66 -5.95 19.24 6.87
CA GLU A 66 -5.15 19.05 5.67
C GLU A 66 -5.99 19.28 4.41
N ARG A 67 -5.39 19.93 3.42
CA ARG A 67 -6.08 20.26 2.17
C ARG A 67 -6.46 18.99 1.42
N ILE A 68 -7.75 18.74 1.32
CA ILE A 68 -8.35 17.65 0.56
C ILE A 68 -8.86 18.22 -0.76
N VAL A 69 -8.57 17.54 -1.85
CA VAL A 69 -9.11 17.90 -3.16
C VAL A 69 -10.50 17.29 -3.30
N GLY A 70 -11.51 18.10 -3.03
CA GLY A 70 -12.93 17.68 -3.10
C GLY A 70 -13.68 18.15 -4.34
N ASP A 71 -13.01 18.81 -5.30
CA ASP A 71 -13.64 19.66 -6.29
C ASP A 71 -14.54 18.95 -7.33
N SER A 72 -14.40 17.65 -7.53
CA SER A 72 -15.28 16.95 -8.47
C SER A 72 -15.34 15.45 -8.22
N ILE A 73 -16.53 14.93 -8.00
CA ILE A 73 -16.81 13.50 -7.95
C ILE A 73 -16.34 12.77 -9.23
N ARG A 74 -16.26 13.48 -10.35
CA ARG A 74 -15.79 12.93 -11.63
C ARG A 74 -14.38 12.33 -11.54
N ARG A 75 -13.52 12.85 -10.66
CA ARG A 75 -12.16 12.33 -10.43
C ARG A 75 -12.18 10.95 -9.80
N TYR A 76 -13.13 10.69 -8.91
CA TYR A 76 -13.24 9.45 -8.17
C TYR A 76 -14.18 8.44 -8.84
N LEU A 77 -15.00 8.92 -9.77
CA LEU A 77 -16.02 8.13 -10.45
C LEU A 77 -15.48 6.82 -11.05
N PRO A 78 -14.34 6.78 -11.77
CA PRO A 78 -13.84 5.52 -12.32
C PRO A 78 -13.56 4.46 -11.23
N VAL A 79 -12.98 4.88 -10.09
CA VAL A 79 -12.68 3.97 -8.98
C VAL A 79 -13.97 3.51 -8.31
N LEU A 80 -14.94 4.41 -8.13
CA LEU A 80 -16.23 4.07 -7.53
C LEU A 80 -17.04 3.13 -8.41
N VAL A 81 -17.09 3.36 -9.72
CA VAL A 81 -17.75 2.47 -10.68
C VAL A 81 -17.09 1.09 -10.70
N TYR A 82 -15.76 1.05 -10.68
CA TYR A 82 -15.02 -0.21 -10.60
C TYR A 82 -15.34 -0.98 -9.31
N LEU A 83 -15.36 -0.31 -8.16
CA LEU A 83 -15.73 -0.92 -6.89
C LEU A 83 -17.18 -1.44 -6.89
N ALA A 84 -18.12 -0.64 -7.42
CA ALA A 84 -19.51 -1.06 -7.53
C ALA A 84 -19.64 -2.30 -8.42
N TRP A 85 -18.96 -2.31 -9.57
CA TRP A 85 -18.94 -3.46 -10.46
C TRP A 85 -18.37 -4.71 -9.81
N MET A 86 -17.23 -4.58 -9.10
CA MET A 86 -16.67 -5.70 -8.33
C MET A 86 -17.62 -6.19 -7.23
N GLY A 87 -18.35 -5.30 -6.56
CA GLY A 87 -19.38 -5.68 -5.59
C GLY A 87 -20.48 -6.51 -6.24
N VAL A 88 -20.97 -6.09 -7.40
CA VAL A 88 -21.99 -6.84 -8.17
C VAL A 88 -21.46 -8.21 -8.56
N THR A 89 -20.28 -8.29 -9.15
CA THR A 89 -19.69 -9.60 -9.57
C THR A 89 -19.42 -10.51 -8.38
N THR A 90 -19.06 -9.98 -7.22
CA THR A 90 -18.87 -10.75 -5.99
C THR A 90 -20.20 -11.33 -5.49
N ALA A 91 -21.29 -10.56 -5.57
CA ALA A 91 -22.62 -11.02 -5.15
C ALA A 91 -23.15 -12.19 -6.00
N TYR A 92 -22.76 -12.22 -7.29
CA TYR A 92 -23.13 -13.30 -8.23
C TYR A 92 -22.01 -14.33 -8.44
N ALA A 93 -20.99 -14.35 -7.60
CA ALA A 93 -19.90 -15.29 -7.73
C ALA A 93 -20.33 -16.73 -7.44
N PHE A 94 -19.82 -17.68 -8.20
CA PHE A 94 -20.12 -19.09 -8.03
C PHE A 94 -19.63 -19.61 -6.66
N ASP A 95 -18.40 -19.22 -6.27
CA ASP A 95 -17.88 -19.45 -4.91
C ASP A 95 -17.98 -18.14 -4.10
N HIS A 96 -19.16 -17.93 -3.52
CA HIS A 96 -19.46 -16.71 -2.77
C HIS A 96 -18.58 -16.50 -1.53
N PRO A 97 -18.24 -17.51 -0.69
CA PRO A 97 -17.37 -17.32 0.46
C PRO A 97 -15.97 -16.82 0.09
N SER A 98 -15.33 -17.45 -0.88
CA SER A 98 -13.99 -17.05 -1.36
C SER A 98 -14.00 -15.68 -2.03
N ALA A 99 -15.05 -15.39 -2.82
CA ALA A 99 -15.22 -14.10 -3.46
C ALA A 99 -15.42 -12.98 -2.43
N MET A 100 -16.24 -13.21 -1.38
CA MET A 100 -16.47 -12.24 -0.31
C MET A 100 -15.20 -11.96 0.50
N PHE A 101 -14.40 -12.98 0.79
CA PHE A 101 -13.11 -12.80 1.46
C PHE A 101 -12.17 -11.92 0.63
N ARG A 102 -12.07 -12.16 -0.68
CA ARG A 102 -11.25 -11.35 -1.59
C ARG A 102 -11.80 -9.92 -1.72
N TRP A 103 -13.11 -9.77 -1.80
CA TRP A 103 -13.77 -8.47 -1.84
C TRP A 103 -13.42 -7.60 -0.63
N GLN A 104 -13.45 -8.17 0.58
CA GLN A 104 -13.08 -7.47 1.80
C GLN A 104 -11.61 -7.01 1.81
N GLN A 105 -10.71 -7.74 1.17
CA GLN A 105 -9.32 -7.31 1.01
C GLN A 105 -9.19 -6.16 0.01
N ILE A 106 -9.85 -6.30 -1.14
CA ILE A 106 -9.79 -5.33 -2.23
C ILE A 106 -10.40 -3.99 -1.83
N ILE A 107 -11.54 -3.98 -1.13
CA ILE A 107 -12.19 -2.73 -0.71
C ILE A 107 -11.31 -1.90 0.22
N LYS A 108 -10.52 -2.54 1.09
CA LYS A 108 -9.58 -1.84 1.99
C LYS A 108 -8.48 -1.12 1.21
N VAL A 109 -7.92 -1.77 0.19
CA VAL A 109 -6.89 -1.19 -0.67
C VAL A 109 -7.45 -0.02 -1.48
N HIS A 110 -8.63 -0.18 -2.06
CA HIS A 110 -9.27 0.88 -2.85
C HIS A 110 -9.73 2.07 -2.01
N LEU A 111 -10.18 1.81 -0.77
CA LEU A 111 -10.46 2.90 0.16
C LEU A 111 -9.22 3.77 0.39
N MET A 112 -8.07 3.14 0.63
CA MET A 112 -6.81 3.88 0.78
C MET A 112 -6.33 4.52 -0.52
N CYS A 113 -6.63 3.94 -1.67
CA CYS A 113 -6.40 4.56 -2.97
C CYS A 113 -7.21 5.86 -3.11
N LEU A 114 -8.52 5.83 -2.80
CA LEU A 114 -9.39 7.01 -2.80
C LEU A 114 -8.87 8.07 -1.84
N VAL A 115 -8.52 7.69 -0.61
CA VAL A 115 -7.93 8.60 0.38
C VAL A 115 -6.66 9.26 -0.13
N THR A 116 -5.78 8.47 -0.75
CA THR A 116 -4.55 8.99 -1.35
C THR A 116 -4.85 9.98 -2.47
N LEU A 117 -5.80 9.67 -3.36
CA LEU A 117 -6.25 10.59 -4.43
C LEU A 117 -6.81 11.89 -3.87
N MET A 118 -7.54 11.86 -2.74
CA MET A 118 -8.05 13.06 -2.06
C MET A 118 -6.91 13.92 -1.50
N LEU A 119 -5.81 13.32 -1.08
CA LEU A 119 -4.66 14.03 -0.51
C LEU A 119 -3.69 14.58 -1.57
N LEU A 120 -3.82 14.16 -2.85
CA LEU A 120 -3.00 14.65 -3.96
C LEU A 120 -3.47 16.04 -4.43
N SER A 121 -3.24 17.06 -3.61
CA SER A 121 -3.64 18.44 -3.88
C SER A 121 -2.72 19.17 -4.87
N ASP A 122 -1.46 18.77 -4.98
CA ASP A 122 -0.43 19.48 -5.72
C ASP A 122 0.42 18.54 -6.58
N TRP A 123 0.98 19.06 -7.66
CA TRP A 123 1.93 18.33 -8.51
C TRP A 123 3.16 17.81 -7.74
N LYS A 124 3.57 18.53 -6.69
CA LYS A 124 4.65 18.09 -5.80
C LYS A 124 4.30 16.79 -5.08
N ARG A 125 3.07 16.66 -4.57
CA ARG A 125 2.58 15.44 -3.90
C ARG A 125 2.47 14.26 -4.87
N VAL A 126 2.03 14.52 -6.10
CA VAL A 126 2.01 13.50 -7.16
C VAL A 126 3.42 12.98 -7.42
N LYS A 127 4.39 13.88 -7.61
CA LYS A 127 5.81 13.48 -7.79
C LYS A 127 6.33 12.66 -6.62
N GLN A 128 6.02 13.05 -5.39
CA GLN A 128 6.44 12.31 -4.19
C GLN A 128 5.86 10.89 -4.17
N LEU A 129 4.57 10.71 -4.49
CA LEU A 129 3.95 9.40 -4.58
C LEU A 129 4.58 8.54 -5.68
N VAL A 130 4.83 9.13 -6.86
CA VAL A 130 5.51 8.44 -7.97
C VAL A 130 6.91 7.99 -7.54
N TRP A 131 7.70 8.87 -6.90
CA TRP A 131 9.02 8.49 -6.41
C TRP A 131 8.96 7.37 -5.37
N VAL A 132 8.00 7.42 -4.45
CA VAL A 132 7.77 6.35 -3.48
C VAL A 132 7.48 5.03 -4.19
N ALA A 133 6.60 5.03 -5.19
CA ALA A 133 6.28 3.83 -5.96
C ALA A 133 7.50 3.30 -6.72
N VAL A 134 8.21 4.18 -7.44
CA VAL A 134 9.42 3.82 -8.21
C VAL A 134 10.50 3.25 -7.29
N CYS A 135 10.79 3.89 -6.16
CA CYS A 135 11.80 3.41 -5.23
C CYS A 135 11.40 2.08 -4.57
N SER A 136 10.11 1.92 -4.22
CA SER A 136 9.61 0.71 -3.59
C SER A 136 9.70 -0.51 -4.50
N ILE A 137 9.29 -0.38 -5.76
CA ILE A 137 9.34 -1.46 -6.75
C ILE A 137 10.77 -1.63 -7.27
N GLY A 138 11.45 -0.51 -7.54
CA GLY A 138 12.83 -0.49 -8.04
C GLY A 138 13.83 -1.19 -7.11
N PHE A 139 13.60 -1.13 -5.80
CA PHE A 139 14.41 -1.88 -4.84
C PHE A 139 14.43 -3.38 -5.13
N TYR A 140 13.26 -3.97 -5.41
CA TYR A 140 13.15 -5.39 -5.76
C TYR A 140 13.70 -5.69 -7.14
N GLY A 141 13.47 -4.79 -8.10
CA GLY A 141 14.06 -4.91 -9.43
C GLY A 141 15.58 -4.92 -9.40
N LEU A 142 16.18 -4.02 -8.62
CA LEU A 142 17.63 -3.96 -8.44
C LEU A 142 18.16 -5.21 -7.73
N LYS A 143 17.53 -5.62 -6.63
CA LYS A 143 17.90 -6.83 -5.89
C LYS A 143 17.80 -8.09 -6.76
N GLY A 144 16.70 -8.24 -7.50
CA GLY A 144 16.49 -9.35 -8.41
C GLY A 144 17.49 -9.34 -9.58
N GLY A 145 17.75 -8.16 -10.16
CA GLY A 145 18.74 -8.01 -11.23
C GLY A 145 20.17 -8.40 -10.79
N ILE A 146 20.61 -7.93 -9.62
CA ILE A 146 21.91 -8.32 -9.07
C ILE A 146 21.96 -9.84 -8.84
N PHE A 147 20.90 -10.44 -8.24
CA PHE A 147 20.83 -11.86 -8.03
C PHE A 147 20.91 -12.65 -9.35
N THR A 148 20.17 -12.24 -10.36
CA THR A 148 20.19 -12.90 -11.69
C THR A 148 21.58 -12.83 -12.34
N ILE A 149 22.25 -11.68 -12.26
CA ILE A 149 23.62 -11.52 -12.81
C ILE A 149 24.61 -12.41 -12.05
N THR A 150 24.51 -12.46 -10.72
CA THR A 150 25.46 -13.23 -9.89
C THR A 150 25.25 -14.75 -9.99
N THR A 151 24.05 -15.20 -10.31
CA THR A 151 23.70 -16.64 -10.43
C THR A 151 23.64 -17.11 -11.87
N GLY A 152 23.99 -16.29 -12.86
CA GLY A 152 23.93 -16.65 -14.28
C GLY A 152 22.51 -16.87 -14.81
N GLY A 153 21.48 -16.48 -14.05
CA GLY A 153 20.07 -16.64 -14.46
C GLY A 153 19.46 -18.03 -14.22
N GLU A 154 20.18 -18.93 -13.57
CA GLU A 154 19.70 -20.31 -13.33
C GLU A 154 18.57 -20.40 -12.30
N PHE A 155 18.45 -19.40 -11.41
CA PHE A 155 17.50 -19.43 -10.31
C PHE A 155 16.38 -18.43 -10.48
N ARG A 156 15.14 -18.84 -10.12
CA ARG A 156 13.98 -17.98 -10.11
C ARG A 156 14.08 -16.94 -8.98
N VAL A 157 13.80 -15.68 -9.29
CA VAL A 157 13.73 -14.60 -8.31
C VAL A 157 12.33 -14.56 -7.70
N TRP A 158 12.24 -14.76 -6.41
CA TRP A 158 10.97 -14.66 -5.68
C TRP A 158 10.86 -13.31 -4.98
N GLY A 159 9.68 -12.70 -5.06
CA GLY A 159 9.33 -11.53 -4.25
C GLY A 159 8.98 -11.89 -2.80
N PRO A 160 8.68 -10.90 -1.95
CA PRO A 160 8.22 -11.14 -0.58
C PRO A 160 6.90 -11.90 -0.60
N GLN A 161 6.75 -12.89 0.29
CA GLN A 161 5.53 -13.68 0.42
C GLN A 161 4.30 -12.80 0.66
N SER A 162 3.19 -13.15 0.05
CA SER A 162 1.91 -12.42 0.12
C SER A 162 1.99 -10.95 -0.36
N SER A 163 2.91 -10.64 -1.26
CA SER A 163 3.01 -9.34 -1.92
C SER A 163 2.52 -9.41 -3.37
N ALA A 164 2.23 -8.26 -3.97
CA ALA A 164 1.87 -8.18 -5.39
C ALA A 164 2.98 -8.62 -6.35
N ILE A 165 4.20 -8.78 -5.84
CA ILE A 165 5.40 -9.19 -6.59
C ILE A 165 5.96 -10.52 -6.09
N GLU A 166 5.16 -11.32 -5.39
CA GLU A 166 5.58 -12.65 -4.89
C GLU A 166 5.88 -13.60 -6.04
N ASP A 167 5.00 -13.61 -7.02
CA ASP A 167 5.13 -14.46 -8.20
C ASP A 167 5.70 -13.66 -9.38
N ASN A 168 6.70 -14.24 -10.03
CA ASN A 168 7.45 -13.61 -11.09
C ASN A 168 6.93 -14.08 -12.47
N ASN A 169 5.62 -14.11 -12.63
CA ASN A 169 4.98 -14.39 -13.90
C ASN A 169 4.76 -13.11 -14.71
#